data_3a86d2f54ec0e3e3ef5cad15478119bc
#
_entry.id   3a86d2f54ec0e3e3ef5cad15478119bc
#
_cell.length_a   1.000
_cell.length_b   1.000
_cell.length_c   1.000
_cell.angle_alpha   90.00
_cell.angle_beta   90.00
_cell.angle_gamma   90.00
#
_symmetry.space_group_name_H-M   'P 1'
#
loop_
_entity.id
_entity.type
_entity.pdbx_description
1 polymer ?
#
loop_
_entity_poly.entity_id
_entity_poly.type
_entity_poly.pdbx_seq_one_letter_code
_entity_poly.pdbx_strand_id
1 'polypeptide(L)'
;YLPQFHCIPENDKWWGKGFTEWTNVKKARPLFEGHRQPRRPLNNNYYNLLDDGNKTWRWQIDLAKEYGIFGFSIYHYWFNGKLLLEQPVENFLKDNA
;
A
#
# COMPACT_ATOMS: atom_id res chain seq x y z
N TYR A 1 5.26 2.81 8.00
CA TYR A 1 4.51 2.02 7.01
C TYR A 1 3.26 2.79 6.56
N LEU A 2 3.01 2.82 5.26
CA LEU A 2 1.88 3.51 4.62
C LEU A 2 0.88 2.46 4.12
N PRO A 3 -0.21 2.16 4.86
CA PRO A 3 -1.17 1.12 4.48
C PRO A 3 -2.19 1.58 3.43
N GLN A 4 -1.73 2.24 2.36
CA GLN A 4 -2.60 2.92 1.39
C GLN A 4 -2.63 2.26 0.00
N PHE A 5 -1.97 1.10 -0.18
CA PHE A 5 -1.88 0.44 -1.48
C PHE A 5 -3.05 -0.54 -1.72
N HIS A 6 -4.25 0.01 -1.64
CA HIS A 6 -5.52 -0.69 -1.92
C HIS A 6 -6.60 0.33 -2.30
N CYS A 7 -7.69 -0.15 -2.90
CA CYS A 7 -8.81 0.71 -3.31
C CYS A 7 -9.70 1.04 -2.11
N ILE A 8 -10.19 2.27 -2.06
CA ILE A 8 -11.27 2.70 -1.17
C ILE A 8 -12.31 3.51 -1.97
N PRO A 9 -13.59 3.51 -1.57
CA PRO A 9 -14.64 4.23 -2.29
C PRO A 9 -14.37 5.72 -2.45
N GLU A 10 -13.80 6.37 -1.44
CA GLU A 10 -13.47 7.79 -1.48
C GLU A 10 -12.47 8.13 -2.57
N ASN A 11 -11.40 7.35 -2.69
CA ASN A 11 -10.40 7.53 -3.74
C ASN A 11 -10.96 7.21 -5.13
N ASP A 12 -11.80 6.19 -5.25
CA ASP A 12 -12.48 5.84 -6.50
C ASP A 12 -13.36 7.00 -6.99
N LYS A 13 -14.03 7.68 -6.07
CA LYS A 13 -14.87 8.85 -6.38
C LYS A 13 -14.05 10.04 -6.89
N TRP A 14 -12.88 10.29 -6.31
CA TRP A 14 -12.07 11.47 -6.61
C TRP A 14 -11.11 11.26 -7.78
N TRP A 15 -10.58 10.06 -7.93
CA TRP A 15 -9.47 9.76 -8.84
C TRP A 15 -9.82 8.72 -9.92
N GLY A 16 -11.01 8.13 -9.85
CA GLY A 16 -11.47 7.10 -10.76
C GLY A 16 -11.45 5.69 -10.18
N LYS A 17 -12.34 4.85 -10.67
CA LYS A 17 -12.50 3.47 -10.20
C LYS A 17 -11.20 2.67 -10.26
N GLY A 18 -10.90 1.97 -9.18
CA GLY A 18 -9.71 1.13 -9.07
C GLY A 18 -8.44 1.90 -8.73
N PHE A 19 -8.55 3.15 -8.28
CA PHE A 19 -7.39 3.96 -7.91
C PHE A 19 -6.64 3.37 -6.72
N THR A 20 -5.31 3.28 -6.87
CA THR A 20 -4.35 3.06 -5.78
C THR A 20 -3.12 3.94 -6.04
N GLU A 21 -2.20 3.99 -5.10
CA GLU A 21 -0.92 4.69 -5.30
C GLU A 21 -0.14 4.11 -6.50
N TRP A 22 -0.32 2.85 -6.82
CA TRP A 22 0.27 2.24 -8.01
C TRP A 22 -0.21 2.89 -9.32
N THR A 23 -1.41 3.46 -9.34
CA THR A 23 -1.94 4.16 -10.51
C THR A 23 -1.01 5.28 -10.95
N ASN A 24 -0.53 6.09 -10.00
CA ASN A 24 0.40 7.18 -10.27
C ASN A 24 1.79 6.67 -10.65
N VAL A 25 2.28 5.63 -9.98
CA VAL A 25 3.55 4.99 -10.30
C VAL A 25 3.57 4.48 -11.74
N LYS A 26 2.49 3.83 -12.18
CA LYS A 26 2.37 3.30 -13.54
C LYS A 26 2.30 4.39 -14.61
N LYS A 27 1.70 5.53 -14.30
CA LYS A 27 1.52 6.67 -15.22
C LYS A 27 2.73 7.59 -15.27
N ALA A 28 3.55 7.61 -14.23
CA ALA A 28 4.67 8.53 -14.11
C ALA A 28 5.70 8.31 -15.23
N ARG A 29 6.29 9.39 -15.69
CA ARG A 29 7.29 9.41 -16.78
C ARG A 29 8.49 10.24 -16.39
N PRO A 30 9.68 9.95 -16.93
CA PRO A 30 10.83 10.85 -16.81
C PRO A 30 10.48 12.26 -17.28
N LEU A 31 10.90 13.28 -16.53
CA LEU A 31 10.66 14.68 -16.84
C LEU A 31 11.77 15.32 -17.69
N PHE A 32 12.93 14.67 -17.77
CA PHE A 32 14.07 15.11 -18.56
C PHE A 32 14.97 13.92 -18.90
N GLU A 33 15.86 14.08 -19.85
CA GLU A 33 16.82 13.04 -20.24
C GLU A 33 17.71 12.63 -19.06
N GLY A 34 17.84 11.30 -18.83
CA GLY A 34 18.56 10.75 -17.69
C GLY A 34 17.80 10.72 -16.38
N HIS A 35 16.58 11.26 -16.31
CA HIS A 35 15.74 11.18 -15.12
C HIS A 35 15.28 9.74 -14.85
N ARG A 36 15.68 9.17 -13.71
CA ARG A 36 15.38 7.79 -13.34
C ARG A 36 14.02 7.64 -12.63
N GLN A 37 13.05 8.41 -13.03
CA GLN A 37 11.67 8.31 -12.58
C GLN A 37 10.78 7.78 -13.73
N PRO A 38 9.68 7.08 -13.41
CA PRO A 38 9.29 6.59 -12.09
C PRO A 38 10.09 5.34 -11.67
N ARG A 39 10.31 5.19 -10.38
CA ARG A 39 10.80 3.92 -9.84
C ARG A 39 9.62 2.95 -9.80
N ARG A 40 9.81 1.79 -10.37
CA ARG A 40 8.81 0.71 -10.36
C ARG A 40 9.17 -0.31 -9.28
N PRO A 41 8.19 -1.00 -8.71
CA PRO A 41 8.47 -2.06 -7.75
C PRO A 41 9.25 -3.20 -8.39
N LEU A 42 10.12 -3.83 -7.60
CA LEU A 42 10.90 -4.98 -8.04
C LEU A 42 9.97 -6.10 -8.53
N ASN A 43 10.32 -6.73 -9.65
CA ASN A 43 9.52 -7.78 -10.30
C ASN A 43 8.08 -7.36 -10.62
N ASN A 44 7.82 -6.07 -10.81
CA ASN A 44 6.48 -5.53 -11.06
C ASN A 44 5.46 -5.93 -9.98
N ASN A 45 5.90 -6.05 -8.73
CA ASN A 45 5.05 -6.45 -7.62
C ASN A 45 4.14 -5.29 -7.17
N TYR A 46 3.07 -5.06 -7.92
CA TYR A 46 2.02 -4.09 -7.61
C TYR A 46 0.99 -4.72 -6.66
N TYR A 47 1.40 -4.99 -5.45
CA TYR A 47 0.59 -5.71 -4.46
C TYR A 47 -0.68 -4.93 -4.06
N ASN A 48 -1.66 -5.66 -3.54
CA ASN A 48 -2.87 -5.12 -2.93
C ASN A 48 -2.92 -5.55 -1.46
N LEU A 49 -3.00 -4.59 -0.54
CA LEU A 49 -3.05 -4.88 0.90
C LEU A 49 -4.36 -5.54 1.36
N LEU A 50 -5.38 -5.59 0.49
CA LEU A 50 -6.64 -6.30 0.74
C LEU A 50 -6.71 -7.61 -0.05
N ASP A 51 -5.59 -8.25 -0.31
CA ASP A 51 -5.56 -9.53 -1.00
C ASP A 51 -6.09 -10.69 -0.15
N ASP A 52 -6.50 -11.75 -0.81
CA ASP A 52 -7.04 -12.96 -0.17
C ASP A 52 -6.03 -13.59 0.80
N GLY A 53 -6.50 -13.88 2.02
CA GLY A 53 -5.71 -14.54 3.05
C GLY A 53 -4.53 -13.71 3.56
N ASN A 54 -4.57 -12.40 3.42
CA ASN A 54 -3.51 -11.49 3.88
C ASN A 54 -2.11 -11.87 3.38
N LYS A 55 -2.01 -12.38 2.17
CA LYS A 55 -0.74 -12.86 1.59
C LYS A 55 0.33 -11.76 1.52
N THR A 56 -0.07 -10.55 1.13
CA THR A 56 0.85 -9.41 1.07
C THR A 56 1.40 -9.07 2.45
N TRP A 57 0.55 -9.02 3.49
CA TRP A 57 1.00 -8.79 4.87
C TRP A 57 1.97 -9.88 5.34
N ARG A 58 1.65 -11.14 5.12
CA ARG A 58 2.49 -12.27 5.51
C ARG A 58 3.87 -12.20 4.86
N TRP A 59 3.89 -12.00 3.56
CA TRP A 59 5.15 -11.82 2.81
C TRP A 59 5.99 -10.66 3.34
N GLN A 60 5.37 -9.49 3.59
CA GLN A 60 6.09 -8.32 4.10
C GLN A 60 6.62 -8.53 5.52
N ILE A 61 5.85 -9.21 6.38
CA ILE A 61 6.27 -9.56 7.73
C ILE A 61 7.47 -10.51 7.69
N ASP A 62 7.40 -11.55 6.88
CA ASP A 62 8.48 -12.52 6.76
C ASP A 62 9.76 -11.86 6.24
N LEU A 63 9.65 -11.01 5.23
CA LEU A 63 10.76 -10.22 4.72
C LEU A 63 11.36 -9.29 5.79
N ALA A 64 10.51 -8.62 6.55
CA ALA A 64 10.94 -7.74 7.63
C ALA A 64 11.71 -8.51 8.72
N LYS A 65 11.22 -9.69 9.10
CA LYS A 65 11.90 -10.58 10.06
C LYS A 65 13.26 -11.04 9.55
N GLU A 66 13.32 -11.44 8.28
CA GLU A 66 14.59 -11.86 7.66
C GLU A 66 15.66 -10.78 7.71
N TYR A 67 15.29 -9.53 7.56
CA TYR A 67 16.22 -8.39 7.60
C TYR A 67 16.30 -7.69 8.97
N GLY A 68 15.82 -8.32 10.04
CA GLY A 68 15.99 -7.83 11.41
C GLY A 68 15.14 -6.62 11.77
N ILE A 69 14.04 -6.37 11.07
CA ILE A 69 13.09 -5.29 11.39
C ILE A 69 12.19 -5.77 12.52
N PHE A 70 12.22 -5.07 13.66
CA PHE A 70 11.45 -5.42 14.86
C PHE A 70 9.96 -5.19 14.71
N GLY A 71 9.55 -4.11 14.05
CA GLY A 71 8.14 -3.75 13.89
C GLY A 71 7.95 -2.53 13.00
N PHE A 72 6.69 -2.14 12.78
CA PHE A 72 6.33 -1.00 11.96
C PHE A 72 5.64 0.08 12.75
N SER A 73 6.00 1.34 12.50
CA SER A 73 5.17 2.48 12.83
C SER A 73 4.20 2.71 11.66
N ILE A 74 2.90 2.58 11.91
CA ILE A 74 1.89 2.57 10.86
C ILE A 74 1.15 3.91 10.84
N TYR A 75 1.02 4.51 9.65
CA TYR A 75 0.20 5.69 9.48
C TYR A 75 -1.28 5.38 9.73
N HIS A 76 -1.92 6.25 10.52
CA HIS A 76 -3.34 6.17 10.85
C HIS A 76 -4.06 7.38 10.25
N TYR A 77 -4.92 7.11 9.27
CA TYR A 77 -5.60 8.17 8.52
C TYR A 77 -6.92 8.52 9.17
N TRP A 78 -6.95 9.71 9.78
CA TRP A 78 -8.14 10.25 10.43
C TRP A 78 -8.50 11.58 9.79
N PHE A 79 -9.65 11.64 9.12
CA PHE A 79 -10.11 12.84 8.44
C PHE A 79 -11.48 13.25 8.96
N ASN A 80 -11.54 14.39 9.67
CA ASN A 80 -12.79 15.00 10.13
C ASN A 80 -13.72 14.00 10.83
N GLY A 81 -13.20 13.23 11.77
CA GLY A 81 -13.95 12.23 12.55
C GLY A 81 -14.15 10.89 11.83
N LYS A 82 -13.55 10.68 10.66
CA LYS A 82 -13.67 9.46 9.87
C LYS A 82 -12.33 8.78 9.65
N LEU A 83 -12.27 7.46 9.90
CA LEU A 83 -11.15 6.61 9.52
C LEU A 83 -11.18 6.33 8.02
N LEU A 84 -10.02 6.40 7.37
CA LEU A 84 -9.82 5.96 6.00
C LEU A 84 -8.61 5.04 5.93
N LEU A 85 -8.62 4.10 5.00
CA LEU A 85 -7.49 3.20 4.74
C LEU A 85 -7.12 2.28 5.93
N GLU A 86 -8.04 2.06 6.84
CA GLU A 86 -7.84 1.27 8.07
C GLU A 86 -7.93 -0.24 7.86
N GLN A 87 -8.63 -0.68 6.83
CA GLN A 87 -8.98 -2.09 6.64
C GLN A 87 -7.77 -3.05 6.61
N PRO A 88 -6.64 -2.71 5.96
CA PRO A 88 -5.48 -3.60 5.98
C PRO A 88 -4.93 -3.86 7.38
N VAL A 89 -4.89 -2.82 8.23
CA VAL A 89 -4.42 -2.94 9.62
C VAL A 89 -5.40 -3.76 10.45
N GLU A 90 -6.70 -3.53 10.30
CA GLU A 90 -7.73 -4.33 10.96
C GLU A 90 -7.65 -5.81 10.56
N ASN A 91 -7.46 -6.10 9.28
CA ASN A 91 -7.28 -7.46 8.80
C ASN A 91 -6.03 -8.11 9.39
N PHE A 92 -4.93 -7.37 9.45
CA PHE A 92 -3.69 -7.82 10.09
C PHE A 92 -3.90 -8.17 11.57
N LEU A 93 -4.58 -7.31 12.32
CA LEU A 93 -4.85 -7.55 13.75
C LEU A 93 -5.75 -8.77 13.97
N LYS A 94 -6.73 -8.98 13.13
CA LYS A 94 -7.61 -10.17 13.19
C LYS A 94 -6.87 -11.46 12.86
N ASP A 95 -5.96 -11.42 11.89
CA ASP A 95 -5.20 -12.61 11.44
C ASP A 95 -4.15 -13.07 12.47
N ASN A 96 -3.70 -12.17 13.33
CA ASN A 96 -2.69 -12.45 14.36
C ASN A 96 -3.28 -12.59 15.76
N ALA A 97 -4.58 -12.64 15.85
CA ALA A 97 -5.26 -12.86 17.11
C ALA A 97 -5.16 -14.31 17.59
#